data_90c7b2353af0928f7b011d71676a735b
#
_entry.id   90c7b2353af0928f7b011d71676a735b
#
_cell.length_a   1.000
_cell.length_b   1.000
_cell.length_c   1.000
_cell.angle_alpha   90.00
_cell.angle_beta   90.00
_cell.angle_gamma   90.00
#
_symmetry.space_group_name_H-M   'P 1'
#
loop_
_entity.id
_entity.type
_entity.pdbx_description
1 polymer ?
#
loop_
_entity_poly.entity_id
_entity_poly.type
_entity_poly.pdbx_seq_one_letter_code
_entity_poly.pdbx_strand_id
1 'polypeptide(L)'
;ESNNYLVLMQNIISNNLNDNILPYQIGISDKTEITKLNLNNFTAGSSHHTVGENALNHADLTEINSKYRQGLFSSTLDDLCFKWGLPLPAYIKIDVDGIENKIISKSKKVLSSSVLKSVLIEINENRIEDKNIIKIMKEFKFKYDLNQVENSKRKSGPHKGYAEYLFYRKI
;
A
#
# COMPACT_ATOMS: atom_id res chain seq x y z
N GLU A 1 -11.89 -0.38 -4.72
CA GLU A 1 -12.94 -0.54 -5.71
C GLU A 1 -14.17 -1.15 -5.04
N SER A 2 -15.38 -0.69 -5.42
CA SER A 2 -16.61 -1.03 -4.69
C SER A 2 -16.96 -2.52 -4.71
N ASN A 3 -16.72 -3.22 -5.83
CA ASN A 3 -17.01 -4.67 -5.90
C ASN A 3 -16.03 -5.48 -5.05
N ASN A 4 -14.74 -5.11 -5.03
CA ASN A 4 -13.75 -5.75 -4.16
C ASN A 4 -14.07 -5.50 -2.68
N TYR A 5 -14.53 -4.29 -2.35
CA TYR A 5 -14.93 -3.97 -0.99
C TYR A 5 -16.16 -4.77 -0.55
N LEU A 6 -17.16 -4.95 -1.42
CA LEU A 6 -18.32 -5.78 -1.15
C LEU A 6 -17.92 -7.24 -0.86
N VAL A 7 -17.04 -7.82 -1.70
CA VAL A 7 -16.53 -9.18 -1.50
C VAL A 7 -15.74 -9.29 -0.19
N LEU A 8 -14.93 -8.29 0.15
CA LEU A 8 -14.22 -8.23 1.43
C LEU A 8 -15.21 -8.26 2.61
N MET A 9 -16.27 -7.44 2.57
CA MET A 9 -17.28 -7.43 3.61
C MET A 9 -17.99 -8.79 3.74
N GLN A 10 -18.36 -9.42 2.63
CA GLN A 10 -18.95 -10.75 2.62
C GLN A 10 -18.02 -11.80 3.25
N ASN A 11 -16.74 -11.76 2.93
CA ASN A 11 -15.75 -12.67 3.51
C ASN A 11 -15.59 -12.47 5.02
N ILE A 12 -15.56 -11.23 5.51
CA ILE A 12 -15.50 -10.92 6.94
C ILE A 12 -16.70 -11.52 7.66
N ILE A 13 -17.91 -11.27 7.14
CA ILE A 13 -19.17 -11.75 7.73
C ILE A 13 -19.21 -13.27 7.73
N SER A 14 -18.96 -13.91 6.59
CA SER A 14 -19.04 -15.38 6.44
C SER A 14 -18.03 -16.14 7.31
N ASN A 15 -16.94 -15.49 7.71
CA ASN A 15 -15.92 -16.08 8.59
C ASN A 15 -16.03 -15.62 10.06
N ASN A 16 -17.10 -14.89 10.44
CA ASN A 16 -17.33 -14.37 11.79
C ASN A 16 -16.15 -13.49 12.30
N LEU A 17 -15.60 -12.64 11.43
CA LEU A 17 -14.44 -11.79 11.72
C LEU A 17 -14.79 -10.33 12.01
N ASN A 18 -16.09 -10.00 12.21
CA ASN A 18 -16.56 -8.61 12.39
C ASN A 18 -15.93 -7.91 13.60
N ASP A 19 -15.66 -8.64 14.68
CA ASP A 19 -15.03 -8.09 15.88
C ASP A 19 -13.52 -7.90 15.74
N ASN A 20 -12.92 -8.50 14.71
CA ASN A 20 -11.47 -8.51 14.50
C ASN A 20 -11.03 -7.64 13.32
N ILE A 21 -11.88 -7.45 12.31
CA ILE A 21 -11.55 -6.75 11.08
C ILE A 21 -12.55 -5.62 10.84
N LEU A 22 -12.06 -4.39 10.79
CA LEU A 22 -12.84 -3.21 10.42
C LEU A 22 -12.33 -2.66 9.09
N PRO A 23 -13.00 -2.95 7.98
CA PRO A 23 -12.60 -2.49 6.67
C PRO A 23 -13.04 -1.04 6.43
N TYR A 24 -12.19 -0.26 5.76
CA TYR A 24 -12.50 1.09 5.33
C TYR A 24 -12.36 1.21 3.82
N GLN A 25 -13.38 1.73 3.15
CA GLN A 25 -13.33 1.99 1.71
C GLN A 25 -12.69 3.36 1.42
N ILE A 26 -11.43 3.51 1.77
CA ILE A 26 -10.63 4.72 1.57
C ILE A 26 -9.34 4.37 0.83
N GLY A 27 -8.76 5.35 0.15
CA GLY A 27 -7.43 5.23 -0.46
C GLY A 27 -6.35 5.71 0.50
N ILE A 28 -5.21 5.03 0.53
CA ILE A 28 -4.02 5.53 1.21
C ILE A 28 -3.06 6.08 0.16
N SER A 29 -2.63 7.34 0.34
CA SER A 29 -1.75 8.02 -0.60
C SER A 29 -0.88 9.07 0.11
N ASP A 30 -0.32 9.99 -0.64
CA ASP A 30 0.49 11.10 -0.12
C ASP A 30 -0.33 12.35 0.26
N LYS A 31 -1.65 12.33 0.03
CA LYS A 31 -2.55 13.46 0.30
C LYS A 31 -3.86 13.03 0.93
N THR A 32 -4.41 13.92 1.76
CA THR A 32 -5.77 13.80 2.31
C THR A 32 -6.69 14.69 1.50
N GLU A 33 -7.49 14.09 0.62
CA GLU A 33 -8.34 14.80 -0.35
C GLU A 33 -9.48 13.92 -0.90
N ILE A 34 -10.46 14.55 -1.52
CA ILE A 34 -11.41 13.84 -2.40
C ILE A 34 -10.76 13.74 -3.77
N THR A 35 -10.65 12.53 -4.28
CA THR A 35 -9.95 12.22 -5.53
C THR A 35 -10.65 11.11 -6.31
N LYS A 36 -9.96 10.47 -7.24
CA LYS A 36 -10.45 9.36 -8.06
C LYS A 36 -9.63 8.11 -7.84
N LEU A 37 -10.31 6.98 -7.93
CA LEU A 37 -9.71 5.68 -8.20
C LEU A 37 -9.93 5.37 -9.69
N ASN A 38 -8.84 5.31 -10.43
CA ASN A 38 -8.85 4.90 -11.83
C ASN A 38 -8.84 3.37 -11.88
N LEU A 39 -9.84 2.79 -12.55
CA LEU A 39 -10.06 1.35 -12.55
C LEU A 39 -9.54 0.75 -13.85
N ASN A 40 -8.78 -0.33 -13.75
CA ASN A 40 -8.37 -1.12 -14.91
C ASN A 40 -9.59 -1.78 -15.56
N ASN A 41 -10.43 -2.45 -14.74
CA ASN A 41 -11.76 -2.88 -15.14
C ASN A 41 -12.71 -2.84 -13.92
N PHE A 42 -14.00 -3.11 -14.15
CA PHE A 42 -15.04 -3.07 -13.12
C PHE A 42 -15.57 -4.47 -12.80
N THR A 43 -14.64 -5.38 -12.47
CA THR A 43 -14.96 -6.79 -12.13
C THR A 43 -14.39 -7.12 -10.77
N ALA A 44 -15.16 -7.78 -9.91
CA ALA A 44 -14.70 -8.24 -8.61
C ALA A 44 -13.45 -9.12 -8.75
N GLY A 45 -12.43 -8.88 -7.90
CA GLY A 45 -11.13 -9.56 -7.97
C GLY A 45 -10.13 -8.90 -8.93
N SER A 46 -10.50 -7.84 -9.64
CA SER A 46 -9.54 -7.14 -10.48
C SER A 46 -8.59 -6.29 -9.67
N SER A 47 -7.40 -6.08 -10.19
CA SER A 47 -6.29 -5.33 -9.61
C SER A 47 -5.77 -4.24 -10.56
N HIS A 48 -4.65 -3.63 -10.23
CA HIS A 48 -4.01 -2.55 -11.00
C HIS A 48 -4.87 -1.29 -11.10
N HIS A 49 -5.50 -0.92 -9.98
CA HIS A 49 -6.22 0.34 -9.84
C HIS A 49 -5.29 1.41 -9.26
N THR A 50 -5.39 2.63 -9.73
CA THR A 50 -4.50 3.72 -9.29
C THR A 50 -5.27 4.90 -8.71
N VAL A 51 -4.78 5.43 -7.59
CA VAL A 51 -5.33 6.63 -6.93
C VAL A 51 -4.72 7.88 -7.54
N GLY A 52 -5.53 8.88 -7.85
CA GLY A 52 -5.09 10.19 -8.31
C GLY A 52 -5.69 10.61 -9.66
N GLU A 53 -5.17 11.69 -10.19
CA GLU A 53 -5.71 12.30 -11.41
C GLU A 53 -5.54 11.40 -12.64
N ASN A 54 -4.40 10.73 -12.76
CA ASN A 54 -4.06 9.91 -13.91
C ASN A 54 -4.02 8.43 -13.55
N ALA A 55 -4.51 7.59 -14.45
CA ALA A 55 -4.28 6.16 -14.37
C ALA A 55 -2.83 5.86 -14.77
N LEU A 56 -2.19 4.93 -14.07
CA LEU A 56 -0.81 4.53 -14.33
C LEU A 56 -0.74 3.08 -14.78
N ASN A 57 0.14 2.80 -15.73
CA ASN A 57 0.54 1.45 -16.06
C ASN A 57 1.36 0.88 -14.89
N HIS A 58 0.97 -0.28 -14.38
CA HIS A 58 1.64 -0.90 -13.24
C HIS A 58 3.11 -1.26 -13.51
N ALA A 59 3.46 -1.62 -14.75
CA ALA A 59 4.81 -2.08 -15.07
C ALA A 59 5.85 -0.95 -15.10
N ASP A 60 5.49 0.22 -15.66
CA ASP A 60 6.42 1.32 -15.94
C ASP A 60 5.97 2.68 -15.39
N LEU A 61 4.80 2.73 -14.76
CA LEU A 61 4.16 3.95 -14.23
C LEU A 61 3.89 5.05 -15.28
N THR A 62 3.84 4.69 -16.55
CA THR A 62 3.42 5.62 -17.60
C THR A 62 1.92 5.92 -17.48
N GLU A 63 1.52 7.12 -17.87
CA GLU A 63 0.11 7.49 -17.85
C GLU A 63 -0.67 6.72 -18.91
N ILE A 64 -1.85 6.22 -18.51
CA ILE A 64 -2.79 5.52 -19.40
C ILE A 64 -4.18 6.09 -19.24
N ASN A 65 -5.02 5.89 -20.27
CA ASN A 65 -6.43 6.27 -20.21
C ASN A 65 -7.24 5.16 -19.50
N SER A 66 -7.80 5.50 -18.35
CA SER A 66 -8.76 4.63 -17.66
C SER A 66 -10.17 4.86 -18.20
N LYS A 67 -10.88 3.78 -18.54
CA LYS A 67 -12.29 3.84 -18.95
C LYS A 67 -13.24 4.07 -17.77
N TYR A 68 -12.87 3.55 -16.60
CA TYR A 68 -13.74 3.54 -15.43
C TYR A 68 -13.09 4.33 -14.30
N ARG A 69 -13.89 5.10 -13.58
CA ARG A 69 -13.45 5.92 -12.47
C ARG A 69 -14.46 5.82 -11.35
N GLN A 70 -13.96 5.80 -10.11
CA GLN A 70 -14.76 5.85 -8.90
C GLN A 70 -14.29 7.02 -8.06
N GLY A 71 -15.22 7.80 -7.49
CA GLY A 71 -14.90 8.80 -6.48
C GLY A 71 -14.30 8.13 -5.24
N LEU A 72 -13.27 8.75 -4.66
CA LEU A 72 -12.54 8.20 -3.53
C LEU A 72 -12.17 9.31 -2.55
N PHE A 73 -12.32 9.04 -1.25
CA PHE A 73 -11.61 9.78 -0.22
C PHE A 73 -10.23 9.13 -0.01
N SER A 74 -9.18 9.92 -0.16
CA SER A 74 -7.79 9.51 0.08
C SER A 74 -7.27 10.13 1.37
N SER A 75 -6.39 9.45 2.08
CA SER A 75 -5.72 9.97 3.26
C SER A 75 -4.27 9.49 3.36
N THR A 76 -3.43 10.22 4.08
CA THR A 76 -2.13 9.71 4.51
C THR A 76 -2.28 8.81 5.73
N LEU A 77 -1.33 7.89 5.96
CA LEU A 77 -1.32 7.09 7.20
C LEU A 77 -1.20 7.97 8.45
N ASP A 78 -0.41 9.05 8.37
CA ASP A 78 -0.26 9.99 9.47
C ASP A 78 -1.60 10.66 9.81
N ASP A 79 -2.36 11.11 8.80
CA ASP A 79 -3.67 11.72 9.05
C ASP A 79 -4.69 10.73 9.61
N LEU A 80 -4.69 9.49 9.12
CA LEU A 80 -5.59 8.46 9.67
C LEU A 80 -5.38 8.26 11.17
N CYS A 81 -4.14 8.18 11.62
CA CYS A 81 -3.82 7.93 13.02
C CYS A 81 -3.93 9.20 13.88
N PHE A 82 -3.36 10.32 13.42
CA PHE A 82 -3.18 11.52 14.25
C PHE A 82 -4.27 12.58 14.09
N LYS A 83 -5.02 12.55 13.01
CA LYS A 83 -6.13 13.48 12.75
C LYS A 83 -7.50 12.81 12.91
N TRP A 84 -7.62 11.57 12.39
CA TRP A 84 -8.88 10.83 12.40
C TRP A 84 -9.00 9.84 13.57
N GLY A 85 -7.95 9.68 14.38
CA GLY A 85 -7.95 8.91 15.61
C GLY A 85 -7.94 7.38 15.42
N LEU A 86 -7.54 6.85 14.26
CA LEU A 86 -7.35 5.42 14.13
C LEU A 86 -6.19 4.96 15.04
N PRO A 87 -6.26 3.74 15.60
CA PRO A 87 -5.17 3.20 16.42
C PRO A 87 -3.84 3.17 15.67
N LEU A 88 -2.75 3.49 16.37
CA LEU A 88 -1.41 3.33 15.80
C LEU A 88 -1.15 1.85 15.50
N PRO A 89 -0.78 1.50 14.26
CA PRO A 89 -0.55 0.13 13.88
C PRO A 89 0.75 -0.43 14.49
N ALA A 90 0.70 -1.67 14.95
CA ALA A 90 1.90 -2.43 15.30
C ALA A 90 2.54 -3.08 14.06
N TYR A 91 1.74 -3.42 13.07
CA TYR A 91 2.14 -4.07 11.82
C TYR A 91 1.42 -3.41 10.64
N ILE A 92 2.14 -3.22 9.54
CA ILE A 92 1.59 -2.67 8.31
C ILE A 92 1.96 -3.61 7.16
N LYS A 93 1.02 -3.92 6.27
CA LYS A 93 1.29 -4.43 4.93
C LYS A 93 0.88 -3.36 3.92
N ILE A 94 1.77 -3.06 2.97
CA ILE A 94 1.51 -2.18 1.83
C ILE A 94 1.72 -3.01 0.57
N ASP A 95 0.67 -3.13 -0.21
CA ASP A 95 0.62 -3.92 -1.44
C ASP A 95 -0.34 -3.19 -2.38
N VAL A 96 0.17 -2.13 -2.98
CA VAL A 96 -0.56 -1.23 -3.88
C VAL A 96 0.19 -1.11 -5.20
N ASP A 97 -0.48 -0.73 -6.25
CA ASP A 97 0.08 -0.80 -7.59
C ASP A 97 0.92 0.46 -7.93
N GLY A 98 2.10 0.62 -7.29
CA GLY A 98 3.14 1.56 -7.69
C GLY A 98 3.16 2.91 -6.97
N ILE A 99 2.37 3.10 -5.90
CA ILE A 99 2.38 4.32 -5.08
C ILE A 99 2.95 4.12 -3.67
N GLU A 100 3.62 3.01 -3.39
CA GLU A 100 4.20 2.67 -2.09
C GLU A 100 5.13 3.77 -1.59
N ASN A 101 5.96 4.33 -2.47
CA ASN A 101 6.86 5.44 -2.14
C ASN A 101 6.09 6.70 -1.71
N LYS A 102 4.96 7.02 -2.34
CA LYS A 102 4.10 8.14 -1.95
C LYS A 102 3.56 7.94 -0.53
N ILE A 103 3.06 6.73 -0.23
CA ILE A 103 2.53 6.37 1.08
C ILE A 103 3.62 6.50 2.14
N ILE A 104 4.77 5.86 1.96
CA ILE A 104 5.86 5.83 2.93
C ILE A 104 6.44 7.22 3.17
N SER A 105 6.60 8.04 2.13
CA SER A 105 7.15 9.40 2.25
C SER A 105 6.30 10.33 3.13
N LYS A 106 5.01 10.05 3.29
CA LYS A 106 4.03 10.81 4.09
C LYS A 106 3.58 10.13 5.37
N SER A 107 4.30 9.08 5.80
CA SER A 107 4.00 8.28 7.00
C SER A 107 4.99 8.53 8.13
N LYS A 108 5.65 9.68 8.18
CA LYS A 108 6.78 9.96 9.08
C LYS A 108 6.43 9.82 10.57
N LYS A 109 5.25 10.27 10.99
CA LYS A 109 4.80 10.17 12.38
C LYS A 109 4.52 8.71 12.75
N VAL A 110 3.83 7.96 11.90
CA VAL A 110 3.58 6.53 12.09
C VAL A 110 4.90 5.76 12.10
N LEU A 111 5.81 6.04 11.15
CA LEU A 111 7.14 5.43 11.09
C LEU A 111 8.00 5.76 12.31
N SER A 112 7.81 6.91 12.97
CA SER A 112 8.52 7.29 14.20
C SER A 112 7.96 6.62 15.45
N SER A 113 6.74 6.08 15.38
CA SER A 113 6.07 5.49 16.55
C SER A 113 6.79 4.24 17.05
N SER A 114 6.97 4.13 18.37
CA SER A 114 7.49 2.93 19.03
C SER A 114 6.51 1.74 18.99
N VAL A 115 5.23 1.99 18.70
CA VAL A 115 4.20 0.96 18.54
C VAL A 115 4.45 0.16 17.28
N LEU A 116 4.90 0.81 16.18
CA LEU A 116 5.13 0.16 14.90
C LEU A 116 6.36 -0.76 14.97
N LYS A 117 6.13 -2.06 14.83
CA LYS A 117 7.15 -3.12 14.92
C LYS A 117 7.68 -3.54 13.56
N SER A 118 6.80 -3.73 12.58
CA SER A 118 7.21 -4.11 11.22
C SER A 118 6.31 -3.57 10.13
N VAL A 119 6.88 -3.48 8.92
CA VAL A 119 6.20 -3.07 7.68
C VAL A 119 6.61 -4.04 6.58
N LEU A 120 5.63 -4.66 5.93
CA LEU A 120 5.84 -5.50 4.75
C LEU A 120 5.46 -4.70 3.51
N ILE A 121 6.40 -4.58 2.56
CA ILE A 121 6.21 -3.79 1.33
C ILE A 121 6.76 -4.56 0.13
N GLU A 122 6.03 -4.62 -0.98
CA GLU A 122 6.57 -5.09 -2.26
C GLU A 122 7.43 -3.99 -2.90
N ILE A 123 8.68 -4.29 -3.25
CA ILE A 123 9.68 -3.35 -3.76
C ILE A 123 10.37 -3.95 -4.99
N ASN A 124 10.63 -3.11 -6.00
CA ASN A 124 11.51 -3.41 -7.11
C ASN A 124 12.74 -2.48 -7.09
N GLU A 125 13.89 -2.99 -6.68
CA GLU A 125 15.13 -2.20 -6.59
C GLU A 125 15.63 -1.62 -7.93
N ASN A 126 15.08 -2.04 -9.06
CA ASN A 126 15.39 -1.43 -10.34
C ASN A 126 14.72 -0.06 -10.53
N ARG A 127 13.72 0.26 -9.70
CA ARG A 127 12.99 1.54 -9.73
C ARG A 127 13.58 2.52 -8.73
N ILE A 128 13.77 3.76 -9.16
CA ILE A 128 14.34 4.83 -8.31
C ILE A 128 13.41 5.15 -7.14
N GLU A 129 12.12 5.19 -7.40
CA GLU A 129 11.08 5.46 -6.39
C GLU A 129 11.13 4.44 -5.27
N ASP A 130 11.31 3.17 -5.60
CA ASP A 130 11.33 2.07 -4.65
C ASP A 130 12.63 2.05 -3.83
N LYS A 131 13.77 2.43 -4.43
CA LYS A 131 15.03 2.65 -3.67
C LYS A 131 14.87 3.71 -2.57
N ASN A 132 14.04 4.73 -2.82
CA ASN A 132 13.77 5.75 -1.83
C ASN A 132 13.01 5.19 -0.61
N ILE A 133 12.14 4.19 -0.80
CA ILE A 133 11.48 3.49 0.32
C ILE A 133 12.53 2.88 1.26
N ILE A 134 13.49 2.14 0.71
CA ILE A 134 14.55 1.50 1.50
C ILE A 134 15.36 2.55 2.29
N LYS A 135 15.65 3.69 1.66
CA LYS A 135 16.34 4.80 2.31
C LYS A 135 15.54 5.34 3.49
N ILE A 136 14.26 5.68 3.27
CA ILE A 136 13.37 6.19 4.31
C ILE A 136 13.27 5.19 5.46
N MET A 137 13.03 3.92 5.18
CA MET A 137 12.91 2.89 6.22
C MET A 137 14.17 2.78 7.08
N LYS A 138 15.38 2.89 6.48
CA LYS A 138 16.66 2.93 7.22
C LYS A 138 16.80 4.18 8.08
N GLU A 139 16.38 5.36 7.59
CA GLU A 139 16.38 6.62 8.37
C GLU A 139 15.52 6.47 9.65
N PHE A 140 14.41 5.76 9.57
CA PHE A 140 13.55 5.41 10.71
C PHE A 140 14.01 4.16 11.47
N LYS A 141 15.27 3.71 11.28
CA LYS A 141 15.92 2.61 12.00
C LYS A 141 15.29 1.22 11.79
N PHE A 142 14.56 1.03 10.70
CA PHE A 142 14.12 -0.29 10.30
C PHE A 142 15.25 -1.05 9.60
N LYS A 143 15.26 -2.37 9.79
CA LYS A 143 16.17 -3.33 9.16
C LYS A 143 15.35 -4.33 8.35
N TYR A 144 16.00 -5.04 7.46
CA TYR A 144 15.44 -6.18 6.71
C TYR A 144 16.50 -7.24 6.51
N ASP A 145 16.09 -8.46 6.19
CA ASP A 145 16.97 -9.59 5.93
C ASP A 145 17.11 -9.80 4.43
N LEU A 146 18.34 -9.77 3.92
CA LEU A 146 18.62 -9.97 2.50
C LEU A 146 18.23 -11.37 2.02
N ASN A 147 18.39 -12.41 2.84
CA ASN A 147 17.99 -13.76 2.47
C ASN A 147 16.47 -13.87 2.32
N GLN A 148 15.71 -13.22 3.20
CA GLN A 148 14.25 -13.15 3.09
C GLN A 148 13.83 -12.45 1.79
N VAL A 149 14.47 -11.34 1.44
CA VAL A 149 14.21 -10.59 0.20
C VAL A 149 14.52 -11.44 -1.03
N GLU A 150 15.72 -12.05 -1.12
CA GLU A 150 16.10 -12.88 -2.26
C GLU A 150 15.21 -14.12 -2.43
N ASN A 151 14.72 -14.72 -1.33
CA ASN A 151 13.79 -15.84 -1.38
C ASN A 151 12.40 -15.45 -1.91
N SER A 152 11.97 -14.21 -1.71
CA SER A 152 10.68 -13.70 -2.21
C SER A 152 10.77 -13.10 -3.62
N LYS A 153 11.99 -12.89 -4.15
CA LYS A 153 12.22 -12.18 -5.40
C LYS A 153 11.67 -12.92 -6.61
N ARG A 154 10.86 -12.24 -7.38
CA ARG A 154 10.29 -12.74 -8.63
C ARG A 154 11.36 -12.79 -9.72
N LYS A 155 11.72 -14.00 -10.18
CA LYS A 155 12.84 -14.23 -11.11
C LYS A 155 12.43 -14.13 -12.59
N SER A 156 11.12 -14.17 -12.88
CA SER A 156 10.57 -14.15 -14.25
C SER A 156 9.20 -13.51 -14.30
N GLY A 157 8.65 -13.34 -15.50
CA GLY A 157 7.32 -12.77 -15.74
C GLY A 157 7.28 -11.24 -15.67
N PRO A 158 6.07 -10.64 -15.78
CA PRO A 158 5.87 -9.19 -15.84
C PRO A 158 6.31 -8.45 -14.57
N HIS A 159 6.37 -9.15 -13.44
CA HIS A 159 6.81 -8.60 -12.15
C HIS A 159 8.24 -9.01 -11.77
N LYS A 160 9.09 -9.33 -12.76
CA LYS A 160 10.50 -9.66 -12.51
C LYS A 160 11.21 -8.54 -11.78
N GLY A 161 11.93 -8.89 -10.70
CA GLY A 161 12.68 -7.95 -9.89
C GLY A 161 11.93 -7.44 -8.66
N TYR A 162 10.62 -7.62 -8.58
CA TYR A 162 9.87 -7.35 -7.37
C TYR A 162 10.17 -8.38 -6.29
N ALA A 163 10.24 -7.92 -5.04
CA ALA A 163 10.43 -8.75 -3.85
C ALA A 163 9.67 -8.17 -2.66
N GLU A 164 9.26 -9.04 -1.75
CA GLU A 164 8.64 -8.64 -0.49
C GLU A 164 9.74 -8.24 0.51
N TYR A 165 9.71 -7.01 1.00
CA TYR A 165 10.63 -6.51 2.03
C TYR A 165 9.92 -6.47 3.37
N LEU A 166 10.31 -7.35 4.30
CA LEU A 166 9.87 -7.28 5.69
C LEU A 166 10.83 -6.38 6.47
N PHE A 167 10.45 -5.13 6.64
CA PHE A 167 11.15 -4.19 7.50
C PHE A 167 10.74 -4.37 8.95
N TYR A 168 11.70 -4.43 9.88
CA TYR A 168 11.44 -4.59 11.31
C TYR A 168 12.42 -3.79 12.15
N ARG A 169 12.03 -3.51 13.39
CA ARG A 169 12.90 -2.98 14.44
C ARG A 169 13.21 -4.05 15.45
N LYS A 170 14.45 -4.09 15.93
CA LYS A 170 14.74 -4.84 17.18
C LYS A 170 14.08 -4.08 18.33
N ILE A 171 13.24 -4.78 19.06
CA ILE A 171 12.66 -4.35 20.33
C ILE A 171 13.78 -4.34 21.37
#